data_a21675875fb943ba3835c4b9c79257db
#
_entry.id   a21675875fb943ba3835c4b9c79257db
#
_cell.length_a   1.000
_cell.length_b   1.000
_cell.length_c   1.000
_cell.angle_alpha   90.00
_cell.angle_beta   90.00
_cell.angle_gamma   90.00
#
_symmetry.space_group_name_H-M   'P 1'
#
loop_
_entity.id
_entity.type
_entity.pdbx_description
1 polymer ?
#
loop_
_entity_poly.entity_id
_entity_poly.type
_entity_poly.pdbx_seq_one_letter_code
_entity_poly.pdbx_strand_id
1 'polypeptide(L)' 'MMYQVIYIPRIEDEICVGEYKTQMEAEQHLKQMKPRLREFHYIKVVEDDESISYRRDNE' A
#
# COMPACT_ATOMS: atom_id res chain seq x y z
N MET A 1 -4.51 -10.67 0.31
CA MET A 1 -3.92 -9.57 -0.47
C MET A 1 -4.39 -8.22 0.06
N MET A 2 -3.47 -7.33 0.29
CA MET A 2 -3.77 -6.02 0.83
C MET A 2 -3.25 -4.94 -0.08
N TYR A 3 -3.90 -3.79 -0.07
CA TYR A 3 -3.49 -2.64 -0.86
C TYR A 3 -3.15 -1.50 0.09
N GLN A 4 -1.92 -1.05 0.01
CA GLN A 4 -1.44 0.02 0.88
C GLN A 4 -1.24 1.29 0.09
N VAL A 5 -1.70 2.41 0.65
CA VAL A 5 -1.44 3.71 0.06
C VAL A 5 -0.15 4.22 0.68
N ILE A 6 0.85 4.43 -0.16
CA ILE A 6 2.18 4.80 0.30
C ILE A 6 2.47 6.24 -0.06
N TYR A 7 2.93 7.00 0.92
CA TYR A 7 3.34 8.38 0.73
C TYR A 7 4.86 8.43 0.66
N ILE A 8 5.39 9.08 -0.36
CA ILE A 8 6.83 9.17 -0.56
C ILE A 8 7.24 10.64 -0.49
N PRO A 9 7.53 11.16 0.71
CA PRO A 9 8.00 12.55 0.83
C PRO A 9 9.38 12.72 0.23
N ARG A 10 10.16 11.65 0.24
CA ARG A 10 11.49 11.62 -0.35
C ARG A 10 11.70 10.27 -0.99
N ILE A 11 12.62 10.20 -1.93
CA ILE A 11 12.87 8.95 -2.64
C ILE A 11 13.15 7.79 -1.70
N GLU A 12 13.79 8.05 -0.58
CA GLU A 12 14.20 6.99 0.34
C GLU A 12 13.15 6.67 1.40
N ASP A 13 12.12 7.49 1.51
CA ASP A 13 11.14 7.32 2.58
C ASP A 13 9.81 6.88 2.03
N GLU A 14 9.31 5.76 2.54
CA GLU A 14 7.96 5.29 2.21
C GLU A 14 7.17 5.21 3.49
N ILE A 15 6.03 5.89 3.52
CA ILE A 15 5.17 5.92 4.68
C ILE A 15 3.81 5.37 4.30
N CYS A 16 3.37 4.33 5.00
CA CYS A 16 2.04 3.77 4.76
C CYS A 16 1.02 4.66 5.45
N VAL A 17 0.16 5.32 4.67
CA VAL A 17 -0.85 6.20 5.21
C VAL A 17 -2.24 5.59 5.15
N GLY A 18 -2.38 4.39 4.61
CA GLY A 18 -3.65 3.71 4.60
C GLY A 18 -3.50 2.29 4.11
N GLU A 19 -4.37 1.40 4.58
CA GLU A 19 -4.32 0.00 4.20
C GLU A 19 -5.74 -0.47 3.93
N TYR A 20 -5.95 -1.12 2.78
CA TYR A 20 -7.28 -1.51 2.35
C TYR A 20 -7.27 -2.91 1.78
N LYS A 21 -8.42 -3.56 1.81
CA LYS A 21 -8.55 -4.92 1.31
C LYS A 21 -8.81 -4.97 -0.19
N THR A 22 -9.26 -3.87 -0.77
CA THR A 22 -9.54 -3.83 -2.20
C THR A 22 -8.84 -2.65 -2.84
N GLN A 23 -8.54 -2.81 -4.12
CA GLN A 23 -7.90 -1.74 -4.86
C GLN A 23 -8.80 -0.52 -4.96
N MET A 24 -10.10 -0.75 -5.10
CA MET A 24 -11.04 0.36 -5.23
C MET A 24 -11.00 1.26 -4.00
N GLU A 25 -10.93 0.67 -2.82
CA GLU A 25 -10.87 1.46 -1.61
C GLU A 25 -9.59 2.26 -1.54
N ALA A 26 -8.48 1.66 -1.94
CA ALA A 26 -7.21 2.37 -1.95
C ALA A 26 -7.24 3.53 -2.94
N GLU A 27 -7.83 3.30 -4.11
CA GLU A 27 -7.93 4.35 -5.11
C GLU A 27 -8.82 5.50 -4.63
N GLN A 28 -9.86 5.20 -3.87
CA GLN A 28 -10.70 6.24 -3.34
C GLN A 28 -9.95 7.12 -2.35
N HIS A 29 -9.06 6.52 -1.58
CA HIS A 29 -8.22 7.29 -0.69
C HIS A 29 -7.40 8.30 -1.49
N LEU A 30 -6.82 7.85 -2.60
CA LEU A 30 -6.03 8.74 -3.45
C LEU A 30 -6.90 9.83 -4.08
N LYS A 31 -8.10 9.48 -4.50
CA LYS A 31 -8.98 10.43 -5.17
C LYS A 31 -9.40 11.57 -4.24
N GLN A 32 -9.39 11.34 -2.96
CA GLN A 32 -9.77 12.37 -2.00
C GLN A 32 -8.64 13.36 -1.75
N MET A 33 -7.47 13.07 -2.26
CA MET A 33 -6.33 13.96 -2.09
C MET A 33 -6.28 14.96 -3.22
N LYS A 34 -5.68 16.13 -2.92
CA LYS A 34 -5.46 17.11 -3.96
C LYS A 34 -4.45 16.55 -4.96
N PRO A 35 -4.58 16.91 -6.24
CA PRO A 35 -3.71 16.34 -7.27
C PRO A 35 -2.22 16.49 -6.98
N ARG A 36 -1.81 17.62 -6.42
CA ARG A 36 -0.40 17.82 -6.15
C ARG A 36 0.12 16.87 -5.08
N LEU A 37 -0.73 16.52 -4.12
CA LEU A 37 -0.34 15.58 -3.07
C LEU A 37 -0.33 14.17 -3.62
N ARG A 38 -1.27 13.88 -4.52
CA ARG A 38 -1.39 12.55 -5.07
C ARG A 38 -0.14 12.12 -5.84
N GLU A 39 0.60 13.08 -6.38
CA GLU A 39 1.81 12.74 -7.13
C GLU A 39 2.86 12.04 -6.28
N PHE A 40 2.79 12.23 -4.97
CA PHE A 40 3.78 11.62 -4.08
C PHE A 40 3.24 10.36 -3.41
N HIS A 41 2.16 9.80 -3.96
CA HIS A 41 1.55 8.60 -3.38
C HIS A 41 1.41 7.53 -4.44
N TYR A 42 1.43 6.27 -4.01
CA TYR A 42 1.13 5.18 -4.91
C TYR A 42 0.52 4.04 -4.12
N ILE A 43 -0.05 3.07 -4.83
CA ILE A 43 -0.67 1.91 -4.20
C ILE A 43 0.28 0.74 -4.31
N LYS A 44 0.60 0.15 -3.18
CA LYS A 44 1.47 -1.01 -3.10
C LYS A 44 0.64 -2.23 -2.79
N VAL A 45 0.81 -3.29 -3.56
CA VAL A 45 0.10 -4.53 -3.34
C VAL A 45 0.94 -5.43 -2.46
N VAL A 46 0.34 -5.89 -1.37
CA VAL A 46 1.02 -6.77 -0.43
C VAL A 46 0.25 -8.06 -0.37
N GLU A 47 0.93 -9.18 -0.58
CA GLU A 47 0.28 -10.48 -0.54
C GLU A 47 0.35 -11.06 0.85
N ASP A 48 -0.79 -11.44 1.36
CA ASP A 48 -0.87 -11.94 2.72
C ASP A 48 -0.23 -13.29 2.90
N ASP A 49 -0.34 -14.13 1.91
CA ASP A 49 0.13 -15.48 2.07
C ASP A 49 1.62 -15.57 2.22
N GLU A 50 2.34 -14.56 1.89
CA GLU A 50 3.77 -14.62 2.08
C GLU A 50 4.14 -14.70 3.52
N SER A 51 3.32 -14.17 4.36
CA SER A 51 3.63 -14.20 5.76
C SER A 51 3.53 -15.60 6.30
N ILE A 52 3.03 -16.50 5.56
CA ILE A 52 2.84 -17.85 6.02
C ILE A 52 4.00 -18.73 5.72
N SER A 53 4.50 -18.58 4.78
CA SER A 53 5.46 -19.55 4.40
C SER A 53 6.70 -19.58 5.19
N TYR A 54 6.03 -19.40 5.02
CA TYR A 54 6.43 -19.68 5.48
C TYR A 54 6.69 -20.47 6.04
N ARG A 55 6.76 -20.48 5.94
CA ARG A 55 6.59 -20.98 6.54
C ARG A 55 6.80 -21.95 6.73
N ARG A 56 7.00 -22.06 6.44
CA ARG A 56 6.95 -22.79 6.68
C ARG A 56 7.29 -23.60 6.86
N ASP A 57 7.52 -23.28 6.48
CA ASP A 57 7.65 -23.82 6.73
C ASP A 57 7.91 -24.58 7.11
N ASN A 58 8.09 -24.65 6.88
CA ASN A 58 8.08 -25.21 7.23
C ASN A 58 8.24 -25.98 7.62
N GLU A 59 8.33 -25.88 7.26
CA GLU A 59 8.16 -26.30 7.62
C GLU A 59 8.19 -26.82 7.94
#